data_538a8e641345b51d319d6597f89fcbe9
#
_entry.id   538a8e641345b51d319d6597f89fcbe9
#
_cell.length_a   1.000
_cell.length_b   1.000
_cell.length_c   1.000
_cell.angle_alpha   90.00
_cell.angle_beta   90.00
_cell.angle_gamma   90.00
#
_symmetry.space_group_name_H-M   'P 1'
#
loop_
_entity.id
_entity.type
_entity.pdbx_description
1 polymer ?
#
loop_
_entity_poly.entity_id
_entity_poly.type
_entity_poly.pdbx_seq_one_letter_code
_entity_poly.pdbx_strand_id
1 'polypeptide(L)'
;MGEKKVREKKKPTFFLAVLPILAMILLLGVGYAVMGLSPEVLMLVSAAVAAVIAVALGYTWDDIMNSIVGKLSKTMPAIFILIIVGFLIGSWMIGGTIPMMVYYGLKIISPRYIAVTSFLVTAVVSLCTGTSWGSAGTIGVALMGVAAGMGAPLPLTAGAIVSGAYFGDKMSPLSDTTNLAPIAAGAKLYDHIGHMFYTTIPGCIICLIVYTIAGFSLAGGGTVATPEKVETILATLDGMFKFNPLVILPPVI
;
A
#
# COMPACT_ATOMS: atom_id res chain seq x y z
N MET A 1 22.59 46.17 19.17
CA MET A 1 22.14 45.09 18.25
C MET A 1 23.29 44.11 18.16
N GLY A 2 23.21 42.99 18.90
CA GLY A 2 24.28 42.00 18.95
C GLY A 2 24.32 41.22 17.63
N GLU A 3 25.47 41.19 16.97
CA GLU A 3 25.74 40.31 15.85
C GLU A 3 25.48 38.85 16.25
N LYS A 4 24.47 38.22 15.68
CA LYS A 4 24.25 36.78 15.81
C LYS A 4 25.45 36.08 15.19
N LYS A 5 26.36 35.55 16.02
CA LYS A 5 27.44 34.66 15.60
C LYS A 5 26.85 33.56 14.75
N VAL A 6 27.06 33.64 13.44
CA VAL A 6 26.67 32.60 12.49
C VAL A 6 27.51 31.37 12.86
N ARG A 7 26.90 30.35 13.45
CA ARG A 7 27.58 29.08 13.71
C ARG A 7 27.91 28.43 12.39
N GLU A 8 29.17 28.04 12.20
CA GLU A 8 29.61 27.28 11.02
C GLU A 8 28.85 25.94 10.97
N LYS A 9 28.16 25.69 9.86
CA LYS A 9 27.40 24.45 9.61
C LYS A 9 28.38 23.31 9.37
N LYS A 10 28.37 22.31 10.25
CA LYS A 10 29.21 21.11 10.14
C LYS A 10 28.46 19.99 9.43
N LYS A 11 29.14 19.29 8.51
CA LYS A 11 28.58 18.07 7.93
C LYS A 11 28.49 16.97 9.01
N PRO A 12 27.40 16.20 9.10
CA PRO A 12 27.31 15.12 10.06
C PRO A 12 28.36 14.04 9.75
N THR A 13 28.97 13.49 10.78
CA THR A 13 29.75 12.25 10.64
C THR A 13 28.80 11.09 10.38
N PHE A 14 29.30 9.98 9.82
CA PHE A 14 28.50 8.79 9.55
C PHE A 14 27.68 8.34 10.78
N PHE A 15 28.30 8.28 11.95
CA PHE A 15 27.63 7.89 13.19
C PHE A 15 26.49 8.84 13.59
N LEU A 16 26.68 10.14 13.48
CA LEU A 16 25.63 11.13 13.76
C LEU A 16 24.50 11.09 12.74
N ALA A 17 24.78 10.73 11.48
CA ALA A 17 23.76 10.57 10.44
C ALA A 17 22.89 9.31 10.65
N VAL A 18 23.48 8.24 11.18
CA VAL A 18 22.78 6.97 11.44
C VAL A 18 21.98 7.01 12.74
N LEU A 19 22.33 7.84 13.70
CA LEU A 19 21.70 7.90 15.02
C LEU A 19 20.17 8.13 14.99
N PRO A 20 19.61 9.03 14.16
CA PRO A 20 18.15 9.16 14.04
C PRO A 20 17.47 7.90 13.49
N ILE A 21 18.14 7.17 12.60
CA ILE A 21 17.62 5.92 12.04
C ILE A 21 17.60 4.83 13.11
N LEU A 22 18.66 4.71 13.90
CA LEU A 22 18.70 3.77 15.02
C LEU A 22 17.66 4.12 16.09
N ALA A 23 17.49 5.41 16.39
CA ALA A 23 16.45 5.89 17.32
C ALA A 23 15.05 5.51 16.80
N MET A 24 14.78 5.67 15.50
CA MET A 24 13.52 5.27 14.89
C MET A 24 13.28 3.76 15.00
N ILE A 25 14.29 2.94 14.68
CA ILE A 25 14.20 1.47 14.77
C ILE A 25 13.93 1.03 16.22
N LEU A 26 14.63 1.60 17.19
CA LEU A 26 14.44 1.28 18.60
C LEU A 26 13.06 1.73 19.11
N LEU A 27 12.65 2.95 18.77
CA LEU A 27 11.35 3.48 19.18
C LEU A 27 10.20 2.68 18.57
N LEU A 28 10.27 2.33 17.29
CA LEU A 28 9.26 1.49 16.65
C LEU A 28 9.33 0.04 17.17
N GLY A 29 10.52 -0.53 17.32
CA GLY A 29 10.68 -1.90 17.81
C GLY A 29 10.16 -2.07 19.25
N VAL A 30 10.52 -1.18 20.15
CA VAL A 30 10.10 -1.25 21.56
C VAL A 30 8.76 -0.54 21.77
N GLY A 31 8.60 0.68 21.27
CA GLY A 31 7.42 1.49 21.53
C GLY A 31 6.16 0.94 20.85
N TYR A 32 6.25 0.56 19.59
CA TYR A 32 5.10 0.01 18.86
C TYR A 32 4.93 -1.50 19.13
N ALA A 33 5.97 -2.32 18.92
CA ALA A 33 5.83 -3.78 18.99
C ALA A 33 5.67 -4.32 20.42
N VAL A 34 6.28 -3.66 21.45
CA VAL A 34 6.22 -4.13 22.85
C VAL A 34 5.22 -3.34 23.67
N MET A 35 5.18 -1.99 23.52
CA MET A 35 4.34 -1.11 24.34
C MET A 35 3.00 -0.76 23.68
N GLY A 36 2.79 -1.09 22.40
CA GLY A 36 1.55 -0.81 21.67
C GLY A 36 1.29 0.68 21.42
N LEU A 37 2.33 1.53 21.47
CA LEU A 37 2.20 2.96 21.20
C LEU A 37 1.98 3.22 19.71
N SER A 38 1.28 4.31 19.37
CA SER A 38 1.02 4.66 17.98
C SER A 38 2.30 5.03 17.23
N PRO A 39 2.55 4.44 16.05
CA PRO A 39 3.79 4.62 15.30
C PRO A 39 4.01 6.07 14.87
N GLU A 40 2.94 6.85 14.65
CA GLU A 40 3.01 8.25 14.23
C GLU A 40 3.73 9.11 15.29
N VAL A 41 3.40 8.90 16.57
CA VAL A 41 4.03 9.62 17.68
C VAL A 41 5.51 9.24 17.78
N LEU A 42 5.83 7.96 17.64
CA LEU A 42 7.22 7.48 17.71
C LEU A 42 8.07 8.02 16.55
N MET A 43 7.48 8.16 15.36
CA MET A 43 8.14 8.79 14.21
C MET A 43 8.41 10.28 14.45
N LEU A 44 7.46 11.01 15.07
CA LEU A 44 7.68 12.42 15.45
C LEU A 44 8.81 12.57 16.49
N VAL A 45 8.88 11.67 17.47
CA VAL A 45 10.00 11.65 18.44
C VAL A 45 11.33 11.39 17.73
N SER A 46 11.37 10.47 16.77
CA SER A 46 12.57 10.20 15.97
C SER A 46 13.00 11.42 15.15
N ALA A 47 12.03 12.15 14.58
CA ALA A 47 12.30 13.39 13.85
C ALA A 47 12.83 14.48 14.79
N ALA A 48 12.35 14.56 16.04
CA ALA A 48 12.88 15.46 17.04
C ALA A 48 14.34 15.15 17.39
N VAL A 49 14.73 13.88 17.49
CA VAL A 49 16.13 13.47 17.66
C VAL A 49 17.00 13.99 16.50
N ALA A 50 16.52 13.84 15.25
CA ALA A 50 17.23 14.37 14.08
C ALA A 50 17.37 15.91 14.13
N ALA A 51 16.32 16.62 14.55
CA ALA A 51 16.33 18.07 14.69
C ALA A 51 17.32 18.53 15.77
N VAL A 52 17.38 17.86 16.91
CA VAL A 52 18.36 18.15 17.98
C VAL A 52 19.80 17.99 17.46
N ILE A 53 20.08 16.92 16.73
CA ILE A 53 21.40 16.70 16.12
C ILE A 53 21.72 17.81 15.11
N ALA A 54 20.77 18.22 14.28
CA ALA A 54 20.96 19.28 13.30
C ALA A 54 21.29 20.61 14.00
N VAL A 55 20.58 20.97 15.07
CA VAL A 55 20.88 22.17 15.88
C VAL A 55 22.27 22.08 16.52
N ALA A 56 22.67 20.93 17.04
CA ALA A 56 24.01 20.71 17.58
C ALA A 56 25.12 20.88 16.54
N LEU A 57 24.83 20.57 15.27
CA LEU A 57 25.73 20.75 14.12
C LEU A 57 25.74 22.19 13.57
N GLY A 58 24.96 23.10 14.15
CA GLY A 58 24.94 24.53 13.81
C GLY A 58 23.87 24.92 12.78
N TYR A 59 22.94 24.02 12.44
CA TYR A 59 21.80 24.35 11.59
C TYR A 59 20.77 25.17 12.38
N THR A 60 20.18 26.15 11.70
CA THR A 60 19.12 26.99 12.29
C THR A 60 17.76 26.33 12.16
N TRP A 61 16.77 26.83 12.90
CA TRP A 61 15.39 26.40 12.75
C TRP A 61 14.87 26.58 11.33
N ASP A 62 15.23 27.69 10.68
CA ASP A 62 14.85 27.94 9.29
C ASP A 62 15.44 26.92 8.31
N ASP A 63 16.67 26.48 8.53
CA ASP A 63 17.29 25.40 7.74
C ASP A 63 16.52 24.09 7.86
N ILE A 64 16.13 23.75 9.11
CA ILE A 64 15.34 22.54 9.40
C ILE A 64 13.97 22.64 8.72
N MET A 65 13.26 23.76 8.91
CA MET A 65 11.94 23.99 8.32
C MET A 65 11.99 23.97 6.78
N ASN A 66 12.97 24.61 6.16
CA ASN A 66 13.13 24.58 4.71
C ASN A 66 13.39 23.15 4.20
N SER A 67 14.14 22.35 4.94
CA SER A 67 14.38 20.94 4.59
C SER A 67 13.09 20.12 4.72
N ILE A 68 12.30 20.33 5.74
CA ILE A 68 10.99 19.67 5.96
C ILE A 68 10.04 20.05 4.82
N VAL A 69 9.86 21.35 4.55
CA VAL A 69 8.97 21.85 3.50
C VAL A 69 9.39 21.32 2.13
N GLY A 70 10.71 21.33 1.84
CA GLY A 70 11.24 20.80 0.59
C GLY A 70 11.00 19.29 0.41
N LYS A 71 11.00 18.51 1.49
CA LYS A 71 10.65 17.08 1.46
C LYS A 71 9.14 16.87 1.33
N LEU A 72 8.33 17.61 2.09
CA LEU A 72 6.87 17.57 1.98
C LEU A 72 6.40 17.90 0.58
N SER A 73 6.96 18.93 -0.05
CA SER A 73 6.63 19.31 -1.44
C SER A 73 6.85 18.14 -2.42
N LYS A 74 7.91 17.36 -2.24
CA LYS A 74 8.17 16.17 -3.07
C LYS A 74 7.21 15.00 -2.77
N THR A 75 6.62 14.96 -1.59
CA THR A 75 5.67 13.92 -1.17
C THR A 75 4.22 14.29 -1.51
N MET A 76 3.94 15.56 -1.77
CA MET A 76 2.59 16.05 -2.06
C MET A 76 1.85 15.28 -3.16
N PRO A 77 2.47 14.88 -4.30
CA PRO A 77 1.77 14.10 -5.32
C PRO A 77 1.21 12.79 -4.76
N ALA A 78 1.96 12.07 -3.93
CA ALA A 78 1.49 10.84 -3.30
C ALA A 78 0.31 11.09 -2.34
N ILE A 79 0.35 12.18 -1.56
CA ILE A 79 -0.74 12.58 -0.68
C ILE A 79 -2.00 12.90 -1.49
N PHE A 80 -1.89 13.64 -2.59
CA PHE A 80 -3.02 13.93 -3.47
C PHE A 80 -3.62 12.67 -4.09
N ILE A 81 -2.79 11.72 -4.52
CA ILE A 81 -3.27 10.42 -5.03
C ILE A 81 -4.11 9.72 -3.95
N LEU A 82 -3.65 9.64 -2.70
CA LEU A 82 -4.39 9.02 -1.60
C LEU A 82 -5.73 9.71 -1.35
N ILE A 83 -5.78 11.04 -1.39
CA ILE A 83 -7.01 11.82 -1.23
C ILE A 83 -7.98 11.51 -2.37
N ILE A 84 -7.51 11.55 -3.63
CA ILE A 84 -8.33 11.27 -4.81
C ILE A 84 -8.87 9.84 -4.79
N VAL A 85 -8.01 8.87 -4.44
CA VAL A 85 -8.43 7.46 -4.28
C VAL A 85 -9.49 7.32 -3.19
N GLY A 86 -9.36 8.05 -2.08
CA GLY A 86 -10.40 8.09 -1.03
C GLY A 86 -11.76 8.58 -1.55
N PHE A 87 -11.79 9.67 -2.32
CA PHE A 87 -13.01 10.15 -2.98
C PHE A 87 -13.56 9.14 -3.98
N LEU A 88 -12.70 8.49 -4.75
CA LEU A 88 -13.08 7.47 -5.73
C LEU A 88 -13.75 6.28 -5.04
N ILE A 89 -13.14 5.76 -3.96
CA ILE A 89 -13.71 4.66 -3.16
C ILE A 89 -15.09 5.07 -2.63
N GLY A 90 -15.21 6.26 -2.05
CA GLY A 90 -16.49 6.77 -1.54
C GLY A 90 -17.55 6.85 -2.63
N SER A 91 -17.22 7.38 -3.79
CA SER A 91 -18.15 7.48 -4.93
C SER A 91 -18.56 6.09 -5.47
N TRP A 92 -17.64 5.15 -5.56
CA TRP A 92 -17.93 3.78 -6.00
C TRP A 92 -18.71 2.97 -4.98
N MET A 93 -18.56 3.29 -3.69
CA MET A 93 -19.36 2.67 -2.64
C MET A 93 -20.82 3.13 -2.76
N ILE A 94 -21.06 4.44 -2.85
CA ILE A 94 -22.41 5.02 -2.95
C ILE A 94 -23.05 4.69 -4.30
N GLY A 95 -22.27 4.74 -5.39
CA GLY A 95 -22.72 4.42 -6.75
C GLY A 95 -23.05 2.94 -6.99
N GLY A 96 -22.70 2.06 -6.03
CA GLY A 96 -22.95 0.62 -6.12
C GLY A 96 -21.90 -0.18 -6.88
N THR A 97 -20.83 0.44 -7.37
CA THR A 97 -19.73 -0.24 -8.09
C THR A 97 -19.04 -1.27 -7.18
N ILE A 98 -18.58 -0.85 -5.99
CA ILE A 98 -17.95 -1.77 -5.03
C ILE A 98 -18.95 -2.82 -4.52
N PRO A 99 -20.18 -2.46 -4.08
CA PRO A 99 -21.19 -3.44 -3.73
C PRO A 99 -21.47 -4.49 -4.82
N MET A 100 -21.53 -4.07 -6.09
CA MET A 100 -21.71 -4.98 -7.22
C MET A 100 -20.51 -5.92 -7.40
N MET A 101 -19.28 -5.42 -7.27
CA MET A 101 -18.08 -6.25 -7.34
C MET A 101 -18.03 -7.24 -6.18
N VAL A 102 -18.44 -6.84 -4.97
CA VAL A 102 -18.56 -7.74 -3.81
C VAL A 102 -19.63 -8.80 -4.06
N TYR A 103 -20.79 -8.43 -4.55
CA TYR A 103 -21.89 -9.35 -4.85
C TYR A 103 -21.49 -10.45 -5.83
N TYR A 104 -20.92 -10.08 -6.96
CA TYR A 104 -20.45 -11.08 -7.95
C TYR A 104 -19.19 -11.83 -7.47
N GLY A 105 -18.31 -11.16 -6.74
CA GLY A 105 -17.15 -11.80 -6.12
C GLY A 105 -17.54 -12.91 -5.15
N LEU A 106 -18.55 -12.68 -4.30
CA LEU A 106 -19.08 -13.69 -3.37
C LEU A 106 -19.69 -14.91 -4.11
N LYS A 107 -20.23 -14.71 -5.32
CA LYS A 107 -20.79 -15.81 -6.12
C LYS A 107 -19.73 -16.62 -6.86
N ILE A 108 -18.62 -16.01 -7.25
CA ILE A 108 -17.62 -16.61 -8.15
C ILE A 108 -16.41 -17.13 -7.40
N ILE A 109 -15.95 -16.41 -6.37
CA ILE A 109 -14.70 -16.69 -5.68
C ILE A 109 -14.96 -17.66 -4.53
N SER A 110 -14.17 -18.75 -4.48
CA SER A 110 -14.19 -19.65 -3.32
C SER A 110 -13.29 -19.11 -2.20
N PRO A 111 -13.68 -19.23 -0.92
CA PRO A 111 -12.88 -18.79 0.23
C PRO A 111 -11.44 -19.34 0.24
N ARG A 112 -11.25 -20.57 -0.26
CA ARG A 112 -9.93 -21.22 -0.33
C ARG A 112 -8.95 -20.50 -1.26
N TYR A 113 -9.47 -19.83 -2.28
CA TYR A 113 -8.67 -19.19 -3.32
C TYR A 113 -8.66 -17.67 -3.22
N ILE A 114 -9.33 -17.08 -2.21
CA ILE A 114 -9.48 -15.63 -2.11
C ILE A 114 -8.13 -14.90 -2.10
N ALA A 115 -7.13 -15.41 -1.38
CA ALA A 115 -5.81 -14.80 -1.33
C ALA A 115 -5.10 -14.85 -2.68
N VAL A 116 -5.09 -16.02 -3.34
CA VAL A 116 -4.48 -16.20 -4.67
C VAL A 116 -5.20 -15.34 -5.70
N THR A 117 -6.53 -15.37 -5.70
CA THR A 117 -7.36 -14.55 -6.61
C THR A 117 -7.11 -13.07 -6.39
N SER A 118 -7.04 -12.63 -5.14
CA SER A 118 -6.75 -11.24 -4.78
C SER A 118 -5.38 -10.80 -5.28
N PHE A 119 -4.35 -11.63 -5.11
CA PHE A 119 -3.02 -11.37 -5.64
C PHE A 119 -3.04 -11.22 -7.17
N LEU A 120 -3.63 -12.19 -7.87
CA LEU A 120 -3.64 -12.21 -9.34
C LEU A 120 -4.45 -11.03 -9.93
N VAL A 121 -5.63 -10.78 -9.39
CA VAL A 121 -6.50 -9.69 -9.88
C VAL A 121 -5.83 -8.33 -9.67
N THR A 122 -5.30 -8.07 -8.47
CA THR A 122 -4.61 -6.80 -8.21
C THR A 122 -3.31 -6.67 -9.00
N ALA A 123 -2.59 -7.79 -9.25
CA ALA A 123 -1.40 -7.80 -10.09
C ALA A 123 -1.72 -7.40 -11.54
N VAL A 124 -2.78 -7.98 -12.13
CA VAL A 124 -3.20 -7.66 -13.49
C VAL A 124 -3.67 -6.21 -13.59
N VAL A 125 -4.54 -5.77 -12.68
CA VAL A 125 -5.03 -4.38 -12.67
C VAL A 125 -3.87 -3.39 -12.51
N SER A 126 -2.96 -3.66 -11.58
CA SER A 126 -1.80 -2.80 -11.35
C SER A 126 -0.82 -2.77 -12.52
N LEU A 127 -0.63 -3.91 -13.21
CA LEU A 127 0.17 -4.00 -14.44
C LEU A 127 -0.41 -3.12 -15.55
N CYS A 128 -1.74 -3.13 -15.69
CA CYS A 128 -2.44 -2.34 -16.71
C CYS A 128 -2.49 -0.85 -16.38
N THR A 129 -2.63 -0.48 -15.11
CA THR A 129 -2.78 0.91 -14.67
C THR A 129 -1.46 1.60 -14.33
N GLY A 130 -0.42 0.83 -14.00
CA GLY A 130 0.89 1.35 -13.58
C GLY A 130 0.87 2.00 -12.20
N THR A 131 -0.07 1.60 -11.32
CA THR A 131 -0.15 2.15 -9.96
C THR A 131 -0.53 1.09 -8.93
N SER A 132 0.33 0.92 -7.92
CA SER A 132 0.05 0.03 -6.80
C SER A 132 -1.02 0.60 -5.86
N TRP A 133 -0.95 1.90 -5.56
CA TRP A 133 -1.89 2.58 -4.67
C TRP A 133 -3.30 2.61 -5.24
N GLY A 134 -3.43 2.97 -6.54
CA GLY A 134 -4.71 2.98 -7.23
C GLY A 134 -5.35 1.60 -7.25
N SER A 135 -4.60 0.57 -7.60
CA SER A 135 -5.11 -0.81 -7.67
C SER A 135 -5.48 -1.37 -6.30
N ALA A 136 -4.66 -1.17 -5.27
CA ALA A 136 -4.98 -1.59 -3.91
C ALA A 136 -6.19 -0.83 -3.34
N GLY A 137 -6.28 0.48 -3.59
CA GLY A 137 -7.36 1.33 -3.10
C GLY A 137 -8.69 1.14 -3.83
N THR A 138 -8.72 0.57 -5.01
CA THR A 138 -9.95 0.37 -5.81
C THR A 138 -10.39 -1.10 -5.80
N ILE A 139 -9.85 -1.90 -6.69
CA ILE A 139 -10.20 -3.33 -6.77
C ILE A 139 -9.84 -4.08 -5.47
N GLY A 140 -8.76 -3.66 -4.79
CA GLY A 140 -8.35 -4.25 -3.53
C GLY A 140 -9.40 -4.07 -2.43
N VAL A 141 -10.06 -2.91 -2.35
CA VAL A 141 -11.15 -2.67 -1.38
C VAL A 141 -12.35 -3.56 -1.66
N ALA A 142 -12.72 -3.76 -2.93
CA ALA A 142 -13.78 -4.70 -3.31
C ALA A 142 -13.44 -6.13 -2.90
N LEU A 143 -12.20 -6.58 -3.15
CA LEU A 143 -11.72 -7.91 -2.76
C LEU A 143 -11.68 -8.09 -1.23
N MET A 144 -11.35 -7.04 -0.47
CA MET A 144 -11.48 -7.05 0.99
C MET A 144 -12.94 -7.21 1.43
N GLY A 145 -13.88 -6.57 0.74
CA GLY A 145 -15.31 -6.75 0.98
C GLY A 145 -15.77 -8.19 0.72
N VAL A 146 -15.29 -8.80 -0.36
CA VAL A 146 -15.53 -10.23 -0.68
C VAL A 146 -14.97 -11.12 0.44
N ALA A 147 -13.72 -10.91 0.84
CA ALA A 147 -13.07 -11.68 1.90
C ALA A 147 -13.82 -11.56 3.24
N ALA A 148 -14.25 -10.34 3.59
CA ALA A 148 -15.04 -10.09 4.80
C ALA A 148 -16.39 -10.81 4.75
N GLY A 149 -17.10 -10.76 3.61
CA GLY A 149 -18.36 -11.45 3.41
C GLY A 149 -18.24 -12.96 3.49
N MET A 150 -17.12 -13.52 3.06
CA MET A 150 -16.81 -14.96 3.15
C MET A 150 -16.29 -15.39 4.53
N GLY A 151 -16.01 -14.47 5.46
CA GLY A 151 -15.33 -14.76 6.71
C GLY A 151 -13.89 -15.23 6.51
N ALA A 152 -13.26 -14.86 5.40
CA ALA A 152 -11.87 -15.21 5.12
C ALA A 152 -10.89 -14.37 5.96
N PRO A 153 -9.65 -14.85 6.20
CA PRO A 153 -8.66 -14.11 6.97
C PRO A 153 -8.28 -12.79 6.29
N LEU A 154 -8.78 -11.67 6.83
CA LEU A 154 -8.55 -10.33 6.26
C LEU A 154 -7.07 -9.95 6.18
N PRO A 155 -6.21 -10.22 7.19
CA PRO A 155 -4.79 -9.89 7.08
C PRO A 155 -4.09 -10.62 5.93
N LEU A 156 -4.42 -11.89 5.69
CA LEU A 156 -3.87 -12.66 4.58
C LEU A 156 -4.31 -12.08 3.23
N THR A 157 -5.60 -11.76 3.10
CA THR A 157 -6.16 -11.16 1.89
C THR A 157 -5.58 -9.78 1.62
N ALA A 158 -5.43 -8.94 2.65
CA ALA A 158 -4.79 -7.65 2.54
C ALA A 158 -3.33 -7.76 2.07
N GLY A 159 -2.57 -8.70 2.66
CA GLY A 159 -1.21 -9.00 2.22
C GLY A 159 -1.14 -9.43 0.76
N ALA A 160 -2.07 -10.27 0.31
CA ALA A 160 -2.14 -10.72 -1.07
C ALA A 160 -2.47 -9.57 -2.05
N ILE A 161 -3.42 -8.71 -1.69
CA ILE A 161 -3.78 -7.51 -2.47
C ILE A 161 -2.56 -6.58 -2.63
N VAL A 162 -1.91 -6.25 -1.53
CA VAL A 162 -0.74 -5.35 -1.55
C VAL A 162 0.40 -5.97 -2.35
N SER A 163 0.71 -7.25 -2.14
CA SER A 163 1.77 -7.96 -2.88
C SER A 163 1.48 -7.99 -4.37
N GLY A 164 0.23 -8.27 -4.77
CA GLY A 164 -0.20 -8.26 -6.17
C GLY A 164 -0.11 -6.87 -6.79
N ALA A 165 -0.58 -5.85 -6.07
CA ALA A 165 -0.51 -4.46 -6.53
C ALA A 165 0.94 -4.01 -6.76
N TYR A 166 1.85 -4.30 -5.84
CA TYR A 166 3.27 -3.99 -6.01
C TYR A 166 3.94 -4.80 -7.12
N PHE A 167 3.58 -6.08 -7.26
CA PHE A 167 4.09 -6.90 -8.36
C PHE A 167 3.72 -6.30 -9.72
N GLY A 168 2.43 -5.97 -9.91
CA GLY A 168 1.94 -5.40 -11.16
C GLY A 168 2.56 -4.04 -11.46
N ASP A 169 2.59 -3.15 -10.49
CA ASP A 169 3.19 -1.82 -10.59
C ASP A 169 4.67 -1.91 -11.01
N LYS A 170 5.45 -2.74 -10.31
CA LYS A 170 6.87 -2.94 -10.60
C LYS A 170 7.14 -3.45 -12.01
N MET A 171 6.25 -4.27 -12.56
CA MET A 171 6.40 -4.86 -13.90
C MET A 171 5.75 -4.02 -15.00
N SER A 172 4.99 -2.97 -14.64
CA SER A 172 4.28 -2.13 -15.59
C SER A 172 5.20 -1.11 -16.28
N PRO A 173 5.18 -1.03 -17.61
CA PRO A 173 5.85 0.06 -18.33
C PRO A 173 5.18 1.43 -18.11
N LEU A 174 3.96 1.47 -17.55
CA LEU A 174 3.20 2.69 -17.26
C LEU A 174 3.53 3.25 -15.87
N SER A 175 4.21 2.49 -15.01
CA SER A 175 4.59 2.91 -13.66
C SER A 175 5.69 3.96 -13.69
N ASP A 176 5.52 5.02 -12.90
CA ASP A 176 6.51 6.07 -12.72
C ASP A 176 7.79 5.53 -12.07
N THR A 177 7.67 4.64 -11.09
CA THR A 177 8.83 4.03 -10.41
C THR A 177 9.65 3.17 -11.35
N THR A 178 8.99 2.38 -12.21
CA THR A 178 9.64 1.53 -13.21
C THR A 178 10.33 2.35 -14.30
N ASN A 179 9.80 3.51 -14.64
CA ASN A 179 10.40 4.43 -15.62
C ASN A 179 11.57 5.23 -15.03
N LEU A 180 11.47 5.69 -13.78
CA LEU A 180 12.50 6.53 -13.16
C LEU A 180 13.82 5.78 -12.91
N ALA A 181 13.76 4.51 -12.54
CA ALA A 181 14.94 3.73 -12.22
C ALA A 181 15.93 3.59 -13.40
N PRO A 182 15.51 3.15 -14.62
CA PRO A 182 16.41 3.04 -15.76
C PRO A 182 16.87 4.42 -16.26
N ILE A 183 16.04 5.47 -16.20
CA ILE A 183 16.45 6.83 -16.55
C ILE A 183 17.63 7.27 -15.66
N ALA A 184 17.53 7.06 -14.36
CA ALA A 184 18.60 7.40 -13.41
C ALA A 184 19.88 6.58 -13.64
N ALA A 185 19.75 5.34 -14.11
CA ALA A 185 20.86 4.45 -14.40
C ALA A 185 21.42 4.55 -15.84
N GLY A 186 20.80 5.35 -16.72
CA GLY A 186 21.16 5.43 -18.15
C GLY A 186 20.83 4.15 -18.93
N ALA A 187 19.88 3.33 -18.46
CA ALA A 187 19.44 2.09 -19.09
C ALA A 187 18.15 2.29 -19.90
N LYS A 188 17.84 1.34 -20.79
CA LYS A 188 16.59 1.35 -21.52
C LYS A 188 15.48 0.70 -20.68
N LEU A 189 14.25 1.26 -20.75
CA LEU A 189 13.11 0.81 -19.97
C LEU A 189 12.81 -0.70 -20.14
N TYR A 190 12.71 -1.17 -21.37
CA TYR A 190 12.35 -2.57 -21.63
C TYR A 190 13.48 -3.55 -21.29
N ASP A 191 14.75 -3.15 -21.38
CA ASP A 191 15.88 -3.95 -20.91
C ASP A 191 15.81 -4.08 -19.38
N HIS A 192 15.47 -2.99 -18.69
CA HIS A 192 15.26 -2.98 -17.24
C HIS A 192 14.11 -3.90 -16.83
N ILE A 193 12.92 -3.78 -17.46
CA ILE A 193 11.77 -4.66 -17.21
C ILE A 193 12.14 -6.11 -17.49
N GLY A 194 12.76 -6.40 -18.63
CA GLY A 194 13.23 -7.75 -18.97
C GLY A 194 14.15 -8.34 -17.92
N HIS A 195 15.07 -7.54 -17.37
CA HIS A 195 15.96 -7.98 -16.29
C HIS A 195 15.21 -8.22 -14.97
N MET A 196 14.20 -7.40 -14.66
CA MET A 196 13.38 -7.58 -13.46
C MET A 196 12.60 -8.91 -13.44
N PHE A 197 12.29 -9.51 -14.60
CA PHE A 197 11.66 -10.84 -14.64
C PHE A 197 12.45 -11.88 -13.87
N TYR A 198 13.77 -11.87 -13.96
CA TYR A 198 14.63 -12.84 -13.25
C TYR A 198 14.55 -12.72 -11.73
N THR A 199 14.30 -11.55 -11.20
CA THR A 199 14.21 -11.33 -9.75
C THR A 199 12.79 -11.37 -9.22
N THR A 200 11.82 -10.93 -10.02
CA THR A 200 10.44 -10.70 -9.57
C THR A 200 9.58 -11.94 -9.78
N ILE A 201 9.75 -12.68 -10.88
CA ILE A 201 8.96 -13.90 -11.14
C ILE A 201 9.20 -15.00 -10.10
N PRO A 202 10.43 -15.33 -9.68
CA PRO A 202 10.62 -16.30 -8.60
C PRO A 202 9.90 -15.91 -7.31
N GLY A 203 9.96 -14.62 -6.93
CA GLY A 203 9.23 -14.09 -5.78
C GLY A 203 7.71 -14.23 -5.96
N CYS A 204 7.17 -13.94 -7.14
CA CYS A 204 5.77 -14.12 -7.47
C CYS A 204 5.31 -15.58 -7.32
N ILE A 205 6.10 -16.53 -7.83
CA ILE A 205 5.81 -17.97 -7.72
C ILE A 205 5.78 -18.38 -6.24
N ILE A 206 6.75 -17.94 -5.44
CA ILE A 206 6.78 -18.22 -4.00
C ILE A 206 5.54 -17.64 -3.32
N CYS A 207 5.16 -16.39 -3.62
CA CYS A 207 3.95 -15.78 -3.08
C CYS A 207 2.69 -16.58 -3.44
N LEU A 208 2.54 -17.01 -4.69
CA LEU A 208 1.40 -17.82 -5.13
C LEU A 208 1.33 -19.16 -4.39
N ILE A 209 2.47 -19.82 -4.19
CA ILE A 209 2.54 -21.07 -3.40
C ILE A 209 2.12 -20.81 -1.95
N VAL A 210 2.68 -19.78 -1.31
CA VAL A 210 2.37 -19.43 0.08
C VAL A 210 0.89 -19.08 0.23
N TYR A 211 0.32 -18.24 -0.64
CA TYR A 211 -1.09 -17.88 -0.58
C TYR A 211 -2.01 -19.07 -0.86
N THR A 212 -1.61 -20.00 -1.72
CA THR A 212 -2.35 -21.24 -1.95
C THR A 212 -2.37 -22.09 -0.71
N ILE A 213 -1.20 -22.39 -0.13
CA ILE A 213 -1.08 -23.21 1.09
C ILE A 213 -1.85 -22.57 2.26
N ALA A 214 -1.66 -21.25 2.47
CA ALA A 214 -2.33 -20.53 3.54
C ALA A 214 -3.86 -20.51 3.33
N GLY A 215 -4.33 -20.33 2.10
CA GLY A 215 -5.75 -20.38 1.78
C GLY A 215 -6.39 -21.74 2.10
N PHE A 216 -5.72 -22.83 1.76
CA PHE A 216 -6.20 -24.18 2.09
C PHE A 216 -6.13 -24.47 3.59
N SER A 217 -5.06 -24.09 4.26
CA SER A 217 -4.88 -24.31 5.71
C SER A 217 -5.92 -23.57 6.55
N LEU A 218 -6.19 -22.32 6.22
CA LEU A 218 -7.10 -21.47 6.98
C LEU A 218 -8.58 -21.72 6.64
N ALA A 219 -8.90 -22.11 5.41
CA ALA A 219 -10.25 -22.50 5.03
C ALA A 219 -10.72 -23.81 5.70
N GLY A 220 -9.78 -24.65 6.18
CA GLY A 220 -10.09 -25.86 6.96
C GLY A 220 -10.38 -25.59 8.44
N GLY A 221 -10.07 -24.40 8.96
CA GLY A 221 -10.12 -24.07 10.39
C GLY A 221 -11.46 -23.53 10.92
N GLY A 222 -12.56 -23.64 10.18
CA GLY A 222 -13.90 -23.25 10.69
C GLY A 222 -14.20 -21.74 10.74
N THR A 223 -13.33 -20.90 10.20
CA THR A 223 -13.50 -19.42 10.15
C THR A 223 -14.31 -18.94 8.95
N VAL A 224 -14.60 -19.82 7.98
CA VAL A 224 -15.33 -19.48 6.75
C VAL A 224 -16.80 -19.25 7.09
N ALA A 225 -17.37 -18.17 6.55
CA ALA A 225 -18.79 -17.85 6.72
C ALA A 225 -19.66 -19.01 6.24
N THR A 226 -20.71 -19.32 7.00
CA THR A 226 -21.70 -20.30 6.58
C THR A 226 -22.40 -19.84 5.29
N PRO A 227 -22.83 -20.77 4.42
CA PRO A 227 -23.59 -20.40 3.22
C PRO A 227 -24.76 -19.45 3.51
N GLU A 228 -25.44 -19.64 4.62
CA GLU A 228 -26.55 -18.80 5.09
C GLU A 228 -26.14 -17.34 5.33
N LYS A 229 -24.96 -17.09 5.91
CA LYS A 229 -24.43 -15.73 6.08
C LYS A 229 -24.12 -15.07 4.74
N VAL A 230 -23.54 -15.81 3.82
CA VAL A 230 -23.22 -15.31 2.47
C VAL A 230 -24.52 -14.99 1.72
N GLU A 231 -25.54 -15.85 1.80
CA GLU A 231 -26.86 -15.60 1.21
C GLU A 231 -27.53 -14.36 1.81
N THR A 232 -27.45 -14.17 3.12
CA THR A 232 -27.97 -12.97 3.80
C THR A 232 -27.30 -11.69 3.26
N ILE A 233 -25.97 -11.71 3.09
CA ILE A 233 -25.23 -10.57 2.53
C ILE A 233 -25.65 -10.33 1.08
N LEU A 234 -25.77 -11.37 0.27
CA LEU A 234 -26.19 -11.28 -1.12
C LEU A 234 -27.61 -10.70 -1.24
N ALA A 235 -28.55 -11.17 -0.42
CA ALA A 235 -29.91 -10.65 -0.37
C ALA A 235 -29.97 -9.17 0.07
N THR A 236 -29.14 -8.79 1.03
CA THR A 236 -29.04 -7.41 1.50
C THR A 236 -28.52 -6.49 0.39
N LEU A 237 -27.45 -6.91 -0.30
CA LEU A 237 -26.87 -6.13 -1.39
C LEU A 237 -27.84 -6.00 -2.58
N ASP A 238 -28.56 -7.06 -2.92
CA ASP A 238 -29.55 -7.07 -4.00
C ASP A 238 -30.75 -6.17 -3.67
N GLY A 239 -31.13 -6.10 -2.39
CA GLY A 239 -32.20 -5.21 -1.91
C GLY A 239 -31.81 -3.73 -1.83
N MET A 240 -30.53 -3.44 -1.60
CA MET A 240 -30.04 -2.06 -1.44
C MET A 240 -29.61 -1.42 -2.76
N PHE A 241 -29.14 -2.18 -3.72
CA PHE A 241 -28.54 -1.69 -4.97
C PHE A 241 -29.21 -2.29 -6.19
N LYS A 242 -29.55 -1.44 -7.17
CA LYS A 242 -29.99 -1.89 -8.50
C LYS A 242 -28.76 -2.10 -9.36
N PHE A 243 -28.31 -3.34 -9.48
CA PHE A 243 -27.11 -3.66 -10.26
C PHE A 243 -27.38 -3.51 -11.77
N ASN A 244 -26.68 -2.57 -12.38
CA ASN A 244 -26.66 -2.34 -13.83
C ASN A 244 -25.21 -2.58 -14.32
N PRO A 245 -24.99 -3.31 -15.42
CA PRO A 245 -23.67 -3.50 -16.02
C PRO A 245 -22.87 -2.21 -16.24
N LEU A 246 -23.54 -1.08 -16.46
CA LEU A 246 -22.89 0.22 -16.60
C LEU A 246 -22.13 0.69 -15.32
N VAL A 247 -22.52 0.18 -14.16
CA VAL A 247 -21.87 0.53 -12.88
C VAL A 247 -20.48 -0.07 -12.75
N ILE A 248 -20.14 -1.08 -13.57
CA ILE A 248 -18.80 -1.68 -13.60
C ILE A 248 -17.85 -0.96 -14.57
N LEU A 249 -18.35 -0.04 -15.40
CA LEU A 249 -17.53 0.73 -16.34
C LEU A 249 -16.41 1.55 -15.66
N PRO A 250 -16.66 2.27 -14.54
CA PRO A 250 -15.63 3.09 -13.91
C PRO A 250 -14.32 2.36 -13.56
N PRO A 251 -14.31 1.12 -13.04
CA PRO A 251 -13.08 0.40 -12.77
C PRO A 251 -12.43 -0.25 -14.02
N VAL A 252 -13.08 -0.19 -15.19
CA VAL A 252 -12.60 -0.79 -16.45
C VAL A 252 -11.99 0.26 -17.38
N ILE A 253 -12.40 1.53 -17.24
CA ILE A 253 -11.88 2.69 -17.99
C ILE A 253 -10.69 3.30 -17.28
#